data_2dba1dc9ecebe898b12ab3124c544c10
#
_entry.id   2dba1dc9ecebe898b12ab3124c544c10
#
_cell.length_a   1.000
_cell.length_b   1.000
_cell.length_c   1.000
_cell.angle_alpha   90.00
_cell.angle_beta   90.00
_cell.angle_gamma   90.00
#
_symmetry.space_group_name_H-M   'P 1'
#
loop_
_entity.id
_entity.type
_entity.pdbx_description
1 polymer ?
#
loop_
_entity_poly.entity_id
_entity_poly.type
_entity_poly.pdbx_seq_one_letter_code
_entity_poly.pdbx_strand_id
1 'polypeptide(L)'
;MKNLLIIALLASALTGCAMPLRSQIAVFHELPPKFAGTTYAMVPFKEQEGSLEHKAYEQAVEQELIEKGFHETTLDQAEMVVFLFYGIDTGRQVVSSYPIIGQTGVSSSSTYGTVQSYGSYGTYSGTTTYTPQYGVVGTGVTSGTQYTRFLGLELLERKALAEGKIKKLYEGKVVSRGSTGQLAPVLPTMIKALFEDFPGKSGSTRTSTRALP
;
A
#
# COMPACT_ATOMS: atom_id res chain seq x y z
N MET A 1 -35.64 -17.86 15.33
CA MET A 1 -35.20 -16.48 15.38
C MET A 1 -33.86 -16.31 16.12
N LYS A 2 -33.60 -16.90 17.28
CA LYS A 2 -32.32 -16.82 18.01
C LYS A 2 -31.11 -17.34 17.20
N ASN A 3 -31.24 -18.44 16.46
CA ASN A 3 -30.16 -19.02 15.69
C ASN A 3 -29.79 -18.19 14.45
N LEU A 4 -30.76 -17.45 13.89
CA LEU A 4 -30.48 -16.53 12.75
C LEU A 4 -29.69 -15.30 13.18
N LEU A 5 -29.91 -14.83 14.40
CA LEU A 5 -29.17 -13.69 14.98
C LEU A 5 -27.70 -14.05 15.29
N ILE A 6 -27.46 -15.29 15.73
CA ILE A 6 -26.08 -15.78 16.02
C ILE A 6 -25.29 -15.94 14.72
N ILE A 7 -25.93 -16.44 13.65
CA ILE A 7 -25.27 -16.56 12.33
C ILE A 7 -24.94 -15.18 11.73
N ALA A 8 -25.85 -14.21 11.89
CA ALA A 8 -25.60 -12.83 11.45
C ALA A 8 -24.47 -12.15 12.25
N LEU A 9 -24.34 -12.44 13.53
CA LEU A 9 -23.27 -11.90 14.39
C LEU A 9 -21.89 -12.53 14.09
N LEU A 10 -21.85 -13.82 13.72
CA LEU A 10 -20.61 -14.48 13.30
C LEU A 10 -20.14 -14.03 11.92
N ALA A 11 -21.04 -13.67 11.01
CA ALA A 11 -20.69 -13.19 9.67
C ALA A 11 -20.05 -11.79 9.68
N SER A 12 -20.30 -10.97 10.69
CA SER A 12 -19.74 -9.63 10.82
C SER A 12 -18.29 -9.60 11.40
N ALA A 13 -17.80 -10.74 11.95
CA ALA A 13 -16.47 -10.83 12.55
C ALA A 13 -15.34 -11.16 11.54
N LEU A 14 -15.67 -11.39 10.26
CA LEU A 14 -14.73 -11.74 9.19
C LEU A 14 -14.22 -10.55 8.37
N THR A 15 -14.37 -9.32 8.85
CA THR A 15 -13.66 -8.18 8.26
C THR A 15 -12.18 -8.28 8.57
N GLY A 16 -11.47 -9.12 7.82
CA GLY A 16 -10.02 -9.16 7.85
C GLY A 16 -9.46 -7.75 7.60
N CYS A 17 -8.53 -7.29 8.43
CA CYS A 17 -7.78 -6.05 8.19
C CYS A 17 -6.99 -6.20 6.90
N ALA A 18 -7.58 -5.79 5.78
CA ALA A 18 -6.85 -5.66 4.52
C ALA A 18 -5.74 -4.63 4.73
N MET A 19 -4.48 -5.05 4.62
CA MET A 19 -3.34 -4.12 4.73
C MET A 19 -3.41 -3.12 3.57
N PRO A 20 -3.47 -1.82 3.85
CA PRO A 20 -3.57 -0.83 2.79
C PRO A 20 -2.27 -0.77 1.98
N LEU A 21 -2.40 -0.79 0.66
CA LEU A 21 -1.32 -0.53 -0.27
C LEU A 21 -1.16 0.98 -0.45
N ARG A 22 -0.02 1.52 -0.04
CA ARG A 22 0.34 2.91 -0.29
C ARG A 22 1.21 3.01 -1.53
N SER A 23 0.76 3.79 -2.51
CA SER A 23 1.42 3.99 -3.80
C SER A 23 1.71 5.47 -4.02
N GLN A 24 2.92 5.79 -4.48
CA GLN A 24 3.29 7.11 -4.99
C GLN A 24 3.16 7.09 -6.51
N ILE A 25 2.41 8.03 -7.07
CA ILE A 25 2.12 8.14 -8.49
C ILE A 25 2.70 9.44 -8.99
N ALA A 26 3.58 9.37 -9.99
CA ALA A 26 4.09 10.53 -10.72
C ALA A 26 3.62 10.45 -12.17
N VAL A 27 3.14 11.56 -12.72
CA VAL A 27 2.66 11.63 -14.10
C VAL A 27 3.23 12.83 -14.83
N PHE A 28 3.58 12.61 -16.11
CA PHE A 28 3.94 13.63 -17.08
C PHE A 28 3.18 13.34 -18.35
N HIS A 29 2.52 14.33 -18.95
CA HIS A 29 1.79 14.13 -20.19
C HIS A 29 1.64 15.41 -21.00
N GLU A 30 1.48 15.20 -22.31
CA GLU A 30 1.11 16.18 -23.31
C GLU A 30 -0.14 15.68 -24.08
N LEU A 31 -1.01 14.92 -23.41
CA LEU A 31 -2.26 14.46 -24.01
C LEU A 31 -3.14 15.66 -24.34
N PRO A 32 -3.83 15.63 -25.48
CA PRO A 32 -4.79 16.69 -25.83
C PRO A 32 -5.95 16.70 -24.82
N PRO A 33 -6.61 17.85 -24.61
CA PRO A 33 -7.75 17.95 -23.69
C PRO A 33 -8.89 16.98 -23.98
N LYS A 34 -9.02 16.55 -25.24
CA LYS A 34 -9.98 15.54 -25.69
C LYS A 34 -9.20 14.36 -26.26
N PHE A 35 -8.87 13.40 -25.43
CA PHE A 35 -8.23 12.14 -25.83
C PHE A 35 -9.22 10.96 -25.95
N ALA A 36 -10.46 11.12 -25.48
CA ALA A 36 -11.49 10.11 -25.67
C ALA A 36 -11.75 9.88 -27.17
N GLY A 37 -11.83 8.61 -27.56
CA GLY A 37 -11.92 8.18 -28.96
C GLY A 37 -10.58 7.88 -29.63
N THR A 38 -9.44 8.21 -28.98
CA THR A 38 -8.11 7.88 -29.51
C THR A 38 -7.90 6.38 -29.52
N THR A 39 -7.35 5.89 -30.63
CA THR A 39 -7.05 4.46 -30.79
C THR A 39 -5.66 4.11 -30.27
N TYR A 40 -5.52 2.95 -29.65
CA TYR A 40 -4.25 2.45 -29.15
C TYR A 40 -4.02 0.98 -29.47
N ALA A 41 -2.75 0.57 -29.42
CA ALA A 41 -2.34 -0.83 -29.39
C ALA A 41 -1.34 -1.06 -28.25
N MET A 42 -1.52 -2.14 -27.50
CA MET A 42 -0.53 -2.58 -26.52
C MET A 42 0.61 -3.31 -27.25
N VAL A 43 1.85 -3.05 -26.83
CA VAL A 43 3.04 -3.71 -27.39
C VAL A 43 3.88 -4.21 -26.21
N PRO A 44 4.02 -5.54 -26.06
CA PRO A 44 4.86 -6.10 -25.02
C PRO A 44 6.34 -5.92 -25.36
N PHE A 45 7.18 -5.84 -24.33
CA PHE A 45 8.63 -6.02 -24.52
C PHE A 45 8.93 -7.49 -24.84
N LYS A 46 10.05 -7.73 -25.50
CA LYS A 46 10.46 -9.07 -25.94
C LYS A 46 10.45 -10.08 -24.78
N GLU A 47 10.86 -9.68 -23.60
CA GLU A 47 10.90 -10.50 -22.40
C GLU A 47 9.51 -10.82 -21.83
N GLN A 48 8.49 -10.09 -22.25
CA GLN A 48 7.10 -10.24 -21.83
C GLN A 48 6.28 -11.10 -22.79
N GLU A 49 6.79 -11.35 -23.99
CA GLU A 49 6.09 -12.13 -25.01
C GLU A 49 5.76 -13.56 -24.50
N GLY A 50 4.51 -13.96 -24.61
CA GLY A 50 4.02 -15.26 -24.17
C GLY A 50 3.85 -15.41 -22.65
N SER A 51 4.13 -14.38 -21.84
CA SER A 51 3.93 -14.40 -20.40
C SER A 51 2.44 -14.31 -20.04
N LEU A 52 1.93 -15.31 -19.31
CA LEU A 52 0.55 -15.28 -18.79
C LEU A 52 0.36 -14.20 -17.73
N GLU A 53 1.39 -13.93 -16.94
CA GLU A 53 1.38 -12.87 -15.96
C GLU A 53 1.25 -11.51 -16.64
N HIS A 54 2.07 -11.25 -17.67
CA HIS A 54 1.99 -10.00 -18.44
C HIS A 54 0.61 -9.82 -19.06
N LYS A 55 0.07 -10.88 -19.68
CA LYS A 55 -1.27 -10.84 -20.28
C LYS A 55 -2.36 -10.44 -19.28
N ALA A 56 -2.29 -10.93 -18.06
CA ALA A 56 -3.26 -10.56 -17.03
C ALA A 56 -3.14 -9.06 -16.63
N TYR A 57 -1.93 -8.52 -16.60
CA TYR A 57 -1.71 -7.10 -16.28
C TYR A 57 -2.06 -6.20 -17.47
N GLU A 58 -1.78 -6.63 -18.69
CA GLU A 58 -2.19 -5.99 -19.93
C GLU A 58 -3.71 -5.83 -19.96
N GLN A 59 -4.48 -6.89 -19.74
CA GLN A 59 -5.93 -6.86 -19.67
C GLN A 59 -6.46 -5.89 -18.60
N ALA A 60 -5.79 -5.79 -17.46
CA ALA A 60 -6.18 -4.83 -16.42
C ALA A 60 -5.94 -3.38 -16.85
N VAL A 61 -4.87 -3.10 -17.60
CA VAL A 61 -4.60 -1.76 -18.17
C VAL A 61 -5.56 -1.44 -19.30
N GLU A 62 -5.85 -2.39 -20.18
CA GLU A 62 -6.83 -2.27 -21.28
C GLU A 62 -8.21 -1.86 -20.75
N GLN A 63 -8.67 -2.55 -19.70
CA GLN A 63 -9.94 -2.22 -19.07
C GLN A 63 -9.98 -0.76 -18.58
N GLU A 64 -8.94 -0.32 -17.90
CA GLU A 64 -8.85 1.06 -17.40
C GLU A 64 -8.76 2.08 -18.56
N LEU A 65 -8.03 1.78 -19.65
CA LEU A 65 -7.95 2.65 -20.83
C LEU A 65 -9.32 2.78 -21.53
N ILE A 66 -10.04 1.66 -21.68
CA ILE A 66 -11.39 1.65 -22.25
C ILE A 66 -12.35 2.49 -21.39
N GLU A 67 -12.27 2.39 -20.06
CA GLU A 67 -13.06 3.22 -19.14
C GLU A 67 -12.74 4.73 -19.26
N LYS A 68 -11.52 5.08 -19.70
CA LYS A 68 -11.12 6.46 -20.00
C LYS A 68 -11.49 6.91 -21.43
N GLY A 69 -12.12 6.02 -22.21
CA GLY A 69 -12.61 6.32 -23.55
C GLY A 69 -11.61 6.08 -24.67
N PHE A 70 -10.52 5.36 -24.43
CA PHE A 70 -9.64 4.89 -25.49
C PHE A 70 -10.23 3.66 -26.18
N HIS A 71 -9.84 3.41 -27.44
CA HIS A 71 -10.28 2.26 -28.22
C HIS A 71 -9.09 1.41 -28.65
N GLU A 72 -9.11 0.14 -28.25
CA GLU A 72 -8.11 -0.80 -28.70
C GLU A 72 -8.24 -1.11 -30.18
N THR A 73 -7.10 -1.25 -30.87
CA THR A 73 -7.04 -1.62 -32.28
C THR A 73 -5.72 -2.32 -32.60
N THR A 74 -5.53 -2.71 -33.87
CA THR A 74 -4.24 -3.25 -34.32
C THR A 74 -3.17 -2.16 -34.38
N LEU A 75 -1.91 -2.57 -34.26
CA LEU A 75 -0.76 -1.64 -34.26
C LEU A 75 -0.74 -0.75 -35.50
N ASP A 76 -1.15 -1.26 -36.67
CA ASP A 76 -1.16 -0.49 -37.92
C ASP A 76 -2.21 0.61 -37.94
N GLN A 77 -3.28 0.47 -37.18
CA GLN A 77 -4.41 1.42 -37.13
C GLN A 77 -4.38 2.29 -35.90
N ALA A 78 -3.52 2.01 -34.94
CA ALA A 78 -3.42 2.74 -33.70
C ALA A 78 -2.83 4.14 -33.91
N GLU A 79 -3.33 5.13 -33.18
CA GLU A 79 -2.74 6.45 -33.05
C GLU A 79 -1.63 6.45 -31.99
N MET A 80 -1.81 5.65 -30.96
CA MET A 80 -0.87 5.52 -29.83
C MET A 80 -0.40 4.07 -29.65
N VAL A 81 0.82 3.94 -29.18
CA VAL A 81 1.38 2.66 -28.75
C VAL A 81 1.57 2.72 -27.24
N VAL A 82 1.08 1.70 -26.56
CA VAL A 82 1.14 1.61 -25.08
C VAL A 82 2.16 0.57 -24.67
N PHE A 83 3.06 0.98 -23.80
CA PHE A 83 4.05 0.11 -23.17
C PHE A 83 3.78 0.01 -21.67
N LEU A 84 3.76 -1.21 -21.18
CA LEU A 84 3.60 -1.53 -19.76
C LEU A 84 4.87 -2.20 -19.24
N PHE A 85 5.50 -1.61 -18.22
CA PHE A 85 6.64 -2.21 -17.55
C PHE A 85 6.42 -2.22 -16.04
N TYR A 86 6.91 -3.25 -15.39
CA TYR A 86 6.74 -3.46 -13.96
C TYR A 86 7.86 -4.32 -13.39
N GLY A 87 8.02 -4.26 -12.09
CA GLY A 87 9.01 -5.08 -11.41
C GLY A 87 9.00 -4.88 -9.91
N ILE A 88 9.86 -5.68 -9.28
CA ILE A 88 10.08 -5.68 -7.84
C ILE A 88 11.58 -5.84 -7.59
N ASP A 89 12.10 -5.15 -6.57
CA ASP A 89 13.48 -5.31 -6.15
C ASP A 89 13.70 -6.61 -5.36
N THR A 90 14.94 -6.93 -5.04
CA THR A 90 15.30 -8.12 -4.24
C THR A 90 14.97 -7.97 -2.76
N GLY A 91 14.43 -6.82 -2.36
CA GLY A 91 14.13 -6.50 -0.97
C GLY A 91 15.37 -6.06 -0.18
N ARG A 92 15.12 -5.25 0.83
CA ARG A 92 16.15 -4.83 1.80
C ARG A 92 15.70 -5.14 3.21
N GLN A 93 16.64 -5.50 4.07
CA GLN A 93 16.42 -5.65 5.49
C GLN A 93 16.14 -4.26 6.11
N VAL A 94 15.04 -4.16 6.86
CA VAL A 94 14.68 -2.98 7.64
C VAL A 94 14.64 -3.39 9.10
N VAL A 95 15.36 -2.66 9.93
CA VAL A 95 15.42 -2.88 11.37
C VAL A 95 14.75 -1.69 12.04
N SER A 96 13.80 -1.96 12.92
CA SER A 96 13.12 -0.95 13.73
C SER A 96 13.26 -1.28 15.20
N SER A 97 13.46 -0.27 16.03
CA SER A 97 13.48 -0.40 17.48
C SER A 97 12.23 0.25 18.09
N TYR A 98 11.75 -0.31 19.18
CA TYR A 98 10.63 0.21 19.94
C TYR A 98 10.91 0.13 21.44
N PRO A 99 10.43 1.09 22.25
CA PRO A 99 10.61 1.05 23.69
C PRO A 99 9.72 -0.02 24.32
N ILE A 100 10.29 -0.78 25.24
CA ILE A 100 9.56 -1.70 26.10
C ILE A 100 9.19 -0.93 27.35
N ILE A 101 7.89 -0.77 27.60
CA ILE A 101 7.37 -0.12 28.79
C ILE A 101 7.12 -1.15 29.86
N GLY A 102 7.67 -0.92 31.02
CA GLY A 102 7.50 -1.77 32.20
C GLY A 102 7.54 -0.99 33.49
N GLN A 103 7.33 -1.67 34.60
CA GLN A 103 7.40 -1.04 35.91
C GLN A 103 8.85 -0.70 36.23
N THR A 104 9.13 0.57 36.47
CA THR A 104 10.48 1.07 36.86
C THR A 104 10.65 1.29 38.34
N GLY A 105 9.54 1.24 39.10
CA GLY A 105 9.56 1.46 40.51
C GLY A 105 8.19 1.69 41.11
N VAL A 106 8.15 2.41 42.21
CA VAL A 106 6.96 2.83 42.93
C VAL A 106 6.94 4.35 42.99
N SER A 107 5.88 4.99 42.48
CA SER A 107 5.71 6.46 42.48
C SER A 107 5.31 6.98 43.86
N SER A 108 4.53 6.19 44.61
CA SER A 108 4.10 6.51 45.96
C SER A 108 3.71 5.25 46.73
N SER A 109 3.73 5.33 48.02
CA SER A 109 3.17 4.30 48.90
C SER A 109 2.30 4.98 49.95
N SER A 110 1.17 4.37 50.27
CA SER A 110 0.28 4.78 51.35
C SER A 110 0.11 3.65 52.33
N THR A 111 0.35 3.94 53.58
CA THR A 111 0.18 2.96 54.68
C THR A 111 -0.96 3.42 55.60
N TYR A 112 -1.97 2.61 55.72
CA TYR A 112 -3.07 2.78 56.65
C TYR A 112 -3.03 1.70 57.72
N GLY A 113 -3.12 2.09 58.98
CA GLY A 113 -3.10 1.14 60.05
C GLY A 113 -3.67 1.67 61.34
N THR A 114 -3.89 0.77 62.27
CA THR A 114 -4.38 1.08 63.61
C THR A 114 -3.33 0.70 64.66
N VAL A 115 -3.16 1.56 65.64
CA VAL A 115 -2.35 1.28 66.83
C VAL A 115 -3.28 0.92 67.96
N GLN A 116 -3.09 -0.24 68.57
CA GLN A 116 -3.76 -0.62 69.82
C GLN A 116 -2.74 -0.55 70.94
N SER A 117 -3.04 0.25 71.95
CA SER A 117 -2.20 0.49 73.10
C SER A 117 -2.74 -0.21 74.34
N TYR A 118 -1.91 -1.01 75.01
CA TYR A 118 -2.25 -1.70 76.25
C TYR A 118 -1.18 -1.34 77.32
N GLY A 119 -1.43 -0.28 78.04
CA GLY A 119 -0.47 0.21 79.00
C GLY A 119 0.84 0.63 78.40
N SER A 120 1.95 -0.03 78.75
CA SER A 120 3.28 0.25 78.20
C SER A 120 3.60 -0.52 76.88
N TYR A 121 2.65 -1.27 76.32
CA TYR A 121 2.79 -2.01 75.08
C TYR A 121 1.78 -1.51 74.00
N GLY A 122 2.24 -1.41 72.79
CA GLY A 122 1.40 -1.06 71.65
C GLY A 122 1.66 -2.05 70.51
N THR A 123 0.56 -2.44 69.80
CA THR A 123 0.64 -3.20 68.54
C THR A 123 0.16 -2.34 67.38
N TYR A 124 0.90 -2.38 66.29
CA TYR A 124 0.53 -1.74 65.02
C TYR A 124 0.11 -2.78 63.99
N SER A 125 -1.05 -2.59 63.39
CA SER A 125 -1.49 -3.41 62.25
C SER A 125 -1.86 -2.45 61.09
N GLY A 126 -1.22 -2.64 59.97
CA GLY A 126 -1.44 -1.76 58.81
C GLY A 126 -1.22 -2.48 57.48
N THR A 127 -1.85 -1.88 56.46
CA THR A 127 -1.70 -2.31 55.07
C THR A 127 -1.01 -1.21 54.29
N THR A 128 0.03 -1.55 53.54
CA THR A 128 0.71 -0.61 52.61
C THR A 128 0.29 -0.91 51.18
N THR A 129 -0.22 0.13 50.51
CA THR A 129 -0.54 0.08 49.08
C THR A 129 0.53 0.84 48.32
N TYR A 130 1.02 0.22 47.24
CA TYR A 130 2.03 0.81 46.37
C TYR A 130 1.40 1.22 45.03
N THR A 131 1.73 2.43 44.56
CA THR A 131 1.36 2.91 43.23
C THR A 131 2.54 2.64 42.29
N PRO A 132 2.39 1.76 41.27
CA PRO A 132 3.50 1.44 40.38
C PRO A 132 3.82 2.65 39.48
N GLN A 133 5.11 2.85 39.20
CA GLN A 133 5.63 3.78 38.22
C GLN A 133 6.06 2.99 37.00
N TYR A 134 5.63 3.46 35.80
CA TYR A 134 5.98 2.84 34.53
C TYR A 134 6.91 3.75 33.73
N GLY A 135 7.83 3.14 33.02
CA GLY A 135 8.78 3.82 32.13
C GLY A 135 9.42 2.84 31.17
N VAL A 136 10.38 3.33 30.39
CA VAL A 136 11.13 2.46 29.45
C VAL A 136 12.08 1.58 30.24
N VAL A 137 11.88 0.26 30.16
CA VAL A 137 12.71 -0.76 30.85
C VAL A 137 13.67 -1.45 29.87
N GLY A 138 13.54 -1.21 28.57
CA GLY A 138 14.38 -1.78 27.55
C GLY A 138 13.99 -1.31 26.14
N THR A 139 14.73 -1.81 25.17
CA THR A 139 14.44 -1.59 23.74
C THR A 139 14.29 -2.93 23.06
N GLY A 140 13.14 -3.14 22.44
CA GLY A 140 12.91 -4.26 21.54
C GLY A 140 13.38 -3.92 20.13
N VAL A 141 13.80 -4.93 19.38
CA VAL A 141 14.19 -4.81 17.98
C VAL A 141 13.35 -5.76 17.15
N THR A 142 12.81 -5.25 16.05
CA THR A 142 12.16 -6.06 15.03
C THR A 142 12.84 -5.85 13.69
N SER A 143 12.95 -6.90 12.90
CA SER A 143 13.49 -6.83 11.55
C SER A 143 12.51 -7.45 10.57
N GLY A 144 12.51 -6.94 9.34
CA GLY A 144 11.70 -7.45 8.25
C GLY A 144 12.31 -7.09 6.91
N THR A 145 11.84 -7.75 5.86
CA THR A 145 12.24 -7.41 4.49
C THR A 145 11.23 -6.43 3.90
N GLN A 146 11.70 -5.34 3.34
CA GLN A 146 10.89 -4.36 2.60
C GLN A 146 11.24 -4.44 1.12
N TYR A 147 10.24 -4.64 0.29
CA TYR A 147 10.34 -4.67 -1.17
C TYR A 147 9.83 -3.35 -1.75
N THR A 148 10.49 -2.89 -2.84
CA THR A 148 10.02 -1.78 -3.66
C THR A 148 9.48 -2.35 -4.97
N ARG A 149 8.22 -2.05 -5.25
CA ARG A 149 7.52 -2.46 -6.46
C ARG A 149 7.30 -1.24 -7.32
N PHE A 150 7.42 -1.39 -8.62
CA PHE A 150 7.19 -0.32 -9.56
C PHE A 150 6.29 -0.80 -10.72
N LEU A 151 5.54 0.14 -11.24
CA LEU A 151 4.73 0.05 -12.45
C LEU A 151 4.97 1.31 -13.26
N GLY A 152 5.16 1.17 -14.55
CA GLY A 152 5.22 2.27 -15.49
C GLY A 152 4.31 2.02 -16.68
N LEU A 153 3.64 3.07 -17.13
CA LEU A 153 2.78 3.09 -18.31
C LEU A 153 3.23 4.25 -19.19
N GLU A 154 3.55 3.95 -20.43
CA GLU A 154 3.94 4.94 -21.43
C GLU A 154 3.01 4.87 -22.64
N LEU A 155 2.49 6.00 -23.07
CA LEU A 155 1.74 6.14 -24.32
C LEU A 155 2.59 6.99 -25.27
N LEU A 156 2.96 6.39 -26.42
CA LEU A 156 3.78 7.00 -27.45
C LEU A 156 2.97 7.27 -28.71
N GLU A 157 3.27 8.35 -29.43
CA GLU A 157 2.70 8.60 -30.74
C GLU A 157 3.23 7.57 -31.76
N ARG A 158 2.34 6.74 -32.30
CA ARG A 158 2.73 5.67 -33.25
C ARG A 158 3.44 6.22 -34.49
N LYS A 159 2.96 7.36 -35.04
CA LYS A 159 3.57 7.96 -36.25
C LYS A 159 5.03 8.32 -36.03
N ALA A 160 5.36 8.93 -34.89
CA ALA A 160 6.74 9.25 -34.55
C ALA A 160 7.60 7.98 -34.40
N LEU A 161 7.04 6.94 -33.75
CA LEU A 161 7.73 5.67 -33.59
C LEU A 161 8.02 4.98 -34.93
N ALA A 162 7.11 5.03 -35.88
CA ALA A 162 7.31 4.51 -37.26
C ALA A 162 8.41 5.25 -38.02
N GLU A 163 8.66 6.53 -37.67
CA GLU A 163 9.77 7.33 -38.19
C GLU A 163 11.10 7.12 -37.44
N GLY A 164 11.15 6.19 -36.48
CA GLY A 164 12.30 5.96 -35.61
C GLY A 164 12.52 7.03 -34.53
N LYS A 165 11.49 7.85 -34.25
CA LYS A 165 11.53 8.89 -33.21
C LYS A 165 10.68 8.46 -32.02
N ILE A 166 11.11 8.82 -30.80
CA ILE A 166 10.36 8.59 -29.58
C ILE A 166 9.65 9.89 -29.20
N LYS A 167 8.31 9.88 -29.26
CA LYS A 167 7.47 10.97 -28.76
C LYS A 167 6.48 10.40 -27.75
N LYS A 168 6.77 10.63 -26.48
CA LYS A 168 5.90 10.24 -25.38
C LYS A 168 4.80 11.27 -25.22
N LEU A 169 3.55 10.80 -25.20
CA LEU A 169 2.37 11.62 -24.94
C LEU A 169 1.93 11.49 -23.48
N TYR A 170 2.24 10.37 -22.82
CA TYR A 170 1.97 10.13 -21.43
C TYR A 170 3.07 9.24 -20.83
N GLU A 171 3.49 9.56 -19.62
CA GLU A 171 4.41 8.79 -18.80
C GLU A 171 3.87 8.78 -17.37
N GLY A 172 3.38 7.62 -16.92
CA GLY A 172 2.89 7.38 -15.58
C GLY A 172 3.79 6.40 -14.85
N LYS A 173 4.19 6.72 -13.62
CA LYS A 173 5.00 5.84 -12.78
C LYS A 173 4.36 5.69 -11.41
N VAL A 174 4.22 4.45 -10.97
CA VAL A 174 3.74 4.09 -9.63
C VAL A 174 4.83 3.35 -8.88
N VAL A 175 5.06 3.77 -7.65
CA VAL A 175 6.01 3.11 -6.74
C VAL A 175 5.31 2.78 -5.44
N SER A 176 5.43 1.54 -4.99
CA SER A 176 4.90 1.07 -3.71
C SER A 176 5.96 0.33 -2.91
N ARG A 177 5.91 0.45 -1.58
CA ARG A 177 6.80 -0.27 -0.66
C ARG A 177 5.99 -1.08 0.33
N GLY A 178 6.50 -2.26 0.71
CA GLY A 178 5.85 -3.13 1.69
C GLY A 178 6.57 -4.46 1.86
N SER A 179 6.03 -5.31 2.72
CA SER A 179 6.63 -6.61 3.09
C SER A 179 6.36 -7.74 2.08
N THR A 180 5.40 -7.56 1.16
CA THR A 180 5.07 -8.59 0.16
C THR A 180 6.10 -8.61 -0.95
N GLY A 181 6.81 -9.73 -1.12
CA GLY A 181 7.80 -9.99 -2.17
C GLY A 181 7.20 -10.53 -3.47
N GLN A 182 5.91 -10.34 -3.70
CA GLN A 182 5.20 -10.80 -4.91
C GLN A 182 4.48 -9.63 -5.58
N LEU A 183 4.44 -9.61 -6.91
CA LEU A 183 3.75 -8.58 -7.70
C LEU A 183 2.25 -8.87 -7.87
N ALA A 184 1.90 -10.13 -8.12
CA ALA A 184 0.53 -10.52 -8.46
C ALA A 184 -0.56 -9.98 -7.52
N PRO A 185 -0.42 -10.01 -6.18
CA PRO A 185 -1.45 -9.49 -5.29
C PRO A 185 -1.51 -7.94 -5.24
N VAL A 186 -0.50 -7.23 -5.74
CA VAL A 186 -0.40 -5.76 -5.57
C VAL A 186 -0.51 -4.99 -6.89
N LEU A 187 -0.07 -5.56 -8.00
CA LEU A 187 0.00 -4.85 -9.28
C LEU A 187 -1.37 -4.38 -9.80
N PRO A 188 -2.46 -5.18 -9.71
CA PRO A 188 -3.79 -4.72 -10.10
C PRO A 188 -4.25 -3.47 -9.32
N THR A 189 -3.92 -3.41 -8.02
CA THR A 189 -4.23 -2.23 -7.19
C THR A 189 -3.36 -1.03 -7.56
N MET A 190 -2.10 -1.24 -7.98
CA MET A 190 -1.23 -0.17 -8.49
C MET A 190 -1.72 0.38 -9.84
N ILE A 191 -2.24 -0.48 -10.73
CA ILE A 191 -2.86 -0.07 -12.00
C ILE A 191 -4.07 0.83 -11.70
N LYS A 192 -5.01 0.37 -10.88
CA LYS A 192 -6.18 1.18 -10.47
C LYS A 192 -5.78 2.50 -9.82
N ALA A 193 -4.70 2.52 -9.03
CA ALA A 193 -4.20 3.74 -8.42
C ALA A 193 -3.67 4.74 -9.46
N LEU A 194 -3.02 4.26 -10.54
CA LEU A 194 -2.56 5.12 -11.65
C LEU A 194 -3.73 5.79 -12.35
N PHE A 195 -4.77 5.02 -12.67
CA PHE A 195 -5.93 5.49 -13.45
C PHE A 195 -6.99 6.26 -12.64
N GLU A 196 -6.89 6.30 -11.30
CA GLU A 196 -7.85 6.98 -10.43
C GLU A 196 -8.10 8.45 -10.83
N ASP A 197 -7.04 9.17 -11.19
CA ASP A 197 -7.08 10.58 -11.60
C ASP A 197 -6.42 10.75 -12.98
N PHE A 198 -6.65 9.81 -13.89
CA PHE A 198 -6.04 9.84 -15.23
C PHE A 198 -6.64 10.96 -16.11
N PRO A 199 -5.82 11.74 -16.84
CA PRO A 199 -4.37 11.65 -16.92
C PRO A 199 -3.63 12.33 -15.75
N GLY A 200 -4.33 13.03 -14.86
CA GLY A 200 -3.80 13.79 -13.76
C GLY A 200 -3.23 15.15 -14.17
N LYS A 201 -2.59 15.83 -13.23
CA LYS A 201 -1.86 17.07 -13.52
C LYS A 201 -0.44 16.74 -13.90
N SER A 202 -0.02 17.09 -15.14
CA SER A 202 1.35 16.85 -15.61
C SER A 202 2.40 17.50 -14.70
N GLY A 203 3.48 16.77 -14.41
CA GLY A 203 4.55 17.19 -13.51
C GLY A 203 4.21 17.09 -12.04
N SER A 204 3.12 16.39 -11.68
CA SER A 204 2.72 16.22 -10.27
C SER A 204 3.03 14.83 -9.74
N THR A 205 3.14 14.76 -8.42
CA THR A 205 3.23 13.51 -7.66
C THR A 205 2.13 13.47 -6.62
N ARG A 206 1.40 12.35 -6.55
CA ARG A 206 0.35 12.12 -5.55
C ARG A 206 0.54 10.78 -4.84
N THR A 207 -0.13 10.62 -3.72
CA THR A 207 -0.19 9.35 -3.00
C THR A 207 -1.62 8.81 -3.04
N SER A 208 -1.76 7.52 -3.36
CA SER A 208 -3.01 6.77 -3.24
C SER A 208 -2.83 5.69 -2.17
N THR A 209 -3.88 5.46 -1.38
CA THR A 209 -3.93 4.40 -0.36
C THR A 209 -5.18 3.57 -0.62
N ARG A 210 -5.00 2.30 -0.98
CA ARG A 210 -6.09 1.39 -1.35
C ARG A 210 -5.95 0.07 -0.59
N ALA A 211 -7.07 -0.55 -0.24
CA ALA A 211 -7.06 -1.92 0.26
C ALA A 211 -6.59 -2.87 -0.85
N LEU A 212 -5.84 -3.89 -0.47
CA LEU A 212 -5.59 -5.04 -1.35
C LEU A 212 -6.86 -5.90 -1.42
N PRO A 213 -7.13 -6.54 -2.56
CA PRO A 213 -8.30 -7.41 -2.74
C PRO A 213 -8.28 -8.63 -1.82
#